data_5d4a9a7ed75455a849261c36550b4e67
#
_entry.id   5d4a9a7ed75455a849261c36550b4e67
#
_cell.length_a   1.000
_cell.length_b   1.000
_cell.length_c   1.000
_cell.angle_alpha   90.00
_cell.angle_beta   90.00
_cell.angle_gamma   90.00
#
_symmetry.space_group_name_H-M   'P 1'
#
loop_
_entity.id
_entity.type
_entity.pdbx_description
1 polymer ?
#
loop_
_entity_poly.entity_id
_entity_poly.type
_entity_poly.pdbx_seq_one_letter_code
_entity_poly.pdbx_strand_id
1 'polypeptide(L)'
;MDMSKKPTVLMILDGYGLNDTTKGNAVAEGKTPVMDKLMAEYPFVKGNASGMAVGLPEGQMGNSEVGHLNMGAGRIIYQELTKITKAIEDGDFFENQALLAACKNAKENNTALHMMGLVSDGGVHSHNGHIYGLLELAKRQGVEKVYVHCFLDGRDTPPASGKDYVEALEAKMKEIGVGEVASVSGRYYAMDRDNRWDRVERAYNALVKGEGVQAESATAGIQASYDADKTDEFVEPMVIVKDGAPVATVKDGDSVIFFNFRPDRAREITRTFCDDNFEGFDRGERVKLSLIHISE
;
A
#
# COMPACT_ATOMS: atom_id res chain seq x y z
N MET A 1 -33.65 -33.24 -24.92
CA MET A 1 -32.42 -32.39 -24.75
C MET A 1 -31.97 -32.04 -26.17
N ASP A 2 -31.86 -30.76 -26.45
CA ASP A 2 -31.35 -30.29 -27.75
C ASP A 2 -29.84 -30.57 -27.81
N MET A 3 -29.41 -31.55 -28.56
CA MET A 3 -28.01 -31.98 -28.75
C MET A 3 -27.29 -31.15 -29.84
N SER A 4 -27.84 -30.00 -30.22
CA SER A 4 -27.27 -29.14 -31.26
C SER A 4 -25.97 -28.41 -30.79
N LYS A 5 -25.75 -28.25 -29.47
CA LYS A 5 -24.56 -27.63 -28.91
C LYS A 5 -23.52 -28.67 -28.52
N LYS A 6 -22.38 -28.65 -29.20
CA LYS A 6 -21.21 -29.46 -28.81
C LYS A 6 -20.60 -28.87 -27.53
N PRO A 7 -20.39 -29.67 -26.48
CA PRO A 7 -19.75 -29.18 -25.28
C PRO A 7 -18.28 -28.82 -25.56
N THR A 8 -17.82 -27.74 -24.98
CA THR A 8 -16.41 -27.37 -24.94
C THR A 8 -15.89 -27.64 -23.52
N VAL A 9 -14.78 -28.31 -23.41
CA VAL A 9 -14.12 -28.62 -22.12
C VAL A 9 -12.82 -27.82 -22.04
N LEU A 10 -12.67 -27.00 -21.01
CA LEU A 10 -11.40 -26.39 -20.63
C LEU A 10 -10.82 -27.21 -19.47
N MET A 11 -9.65 -27.83 -19.69
CA MET A 11 -8.93 -28.59 -18.68
C MET A 11 -7.70 -27.79 -18.25
N ILE A 12 -7.64 -27.39 -16.99
CA ILE A 12 -6.52 -26.66 -16.41
C ILE A 12 -5.70 -27.63 -15.57
N LEU A 13 -4.44 -27.83 -15.98
CA LEU A 13 -3.46 -28.64 -15.26
C LEU A 13 -2.60 -27.68 -14.41
N ASP A 14 -3.13 -27.32 -13.24
CA ASP A 14 -2.49 -26.36 -12.34
C ASP A 14 -1.14 -26.90 -11.85
N GLY A 15 -0.10 -26.06 -11.92
CA GLY A 15 1.27 -26.45 -11.61
C GLY A 15 1.99 -27.24 -12.69
N TYR A 16 1.34 -27.59 -13.82
CA TYR A 16 1.96 -28.29 -14.94
C TYR A 16 2.70 -27.30 -15.85
N GLY A 17 3.85 -26.80 -15.39
CA GLY A 17 4.66 -25.82 -16.13
C GLY A 17 5.65 -26.47 -17.08
N LEU A 18 6.02 -25.74 -18.12
CA LEU A 18 7.06 -26.14 -19.08
C LEU A 18 8.41 -25.58 -18.64
N ASN A 19 9.39 -26.47 -18.56
CA ASN A 19 10.78 -26.10 -18.27
C ASN A 19 11.72 -27.08 -19.00
N ASP A 20 12.75 -26.52 -19.62
CA ASP A 20 13.72 -27.36 -20.39
C ASP A 20 14.70 -28.12 -19.47
N THR A 21 14.74 -27.80 -18.18
CA THR A 21 15.56 -28.49 -17.17
C THR A 21 14.89 -29.81 -16.77
N THR A 22 15.61 -30.90 -16.82
CA THR A 22 15.09 -32.22 -16.38
C THR A 22 15.28 -32.46 -14.88
N LYS A 23 16.38 -31.96 -14.30
CA LYS A 23 16.68 -32.17 -12.87
C LYS A 23 15.62 -31.58 -11.96
N GLY A 24 14.92 -32.44 -11.21
CA GLY A 24 13.87 -32.05 -10.30
C GLY A 24 12.55 -31.62 -10.97
N ASN A 25 12.40 -31.94 -12.26
CA ASN A 25 11.22 -31.62 -13.06
C ASN A 25 10.43 -32.90 -13.37
N ALA A 26 9.46 -33.20 -12.54
CA ALA A 26 8.64 -34.40 -12.69
C ALA A 26 7.82 -34.42 -14.01
N VAL A 27 7.50 -33.27 -14.59
CA VAL A 27 6.84 -33.19 -15.90
C VAL A 27 7.75 -33.66 -17.01
N ALA A 28 9.01 -33.23 -17.01
CA ALA A 28 10.00 -33.63 -18.05
C ALA A 28 10.52 -35.04 -17.85
N GLU A 29 10.58 -35.56 -16.63
CA GLU A 29 11.04 -36.91 -16.32
C GLU A 29 9.91 -37.96 -16.39
N GLY A 30 8.67 -37.52 -16.34
CA GLY A 30 7.49 -38.37 -16.41
C GLY A 30 7.26 -38.99 -17.78
N LYS A 31 6.59 -40.14 -17.83
CA LYS A 31 6.09 -40.72 -19.06
C LYS A 31 4.73 -40.14 -19.40
N THR A 32 4.65 -39.21 -20.32
CA THR A 32 3.44 -38.44 -20.65
C THR A 32 3.00 -38.61 -22.12
N PRO A 33 2.81 -39.86 -22.60
CA PRO A 33 2.65 -40.15 -24.05
C PRO A 33 1.42 -39.46 -24.65
N VAL A 34 0.36 -39.21 -23.86
CA VAL A 34 -0.83 -38.51 -24.33
C VAL A 34 -0.56 -37.01 -24.48
N MET A 35 0.10 -36.40 -23.50
CA MET A 35 0.46 -34.97 -23.56
C MET A 35 1.47 -34.72 -24.68
N ASP A 36 2.47 -35.59 -24.81
CA ASP A 36 3.49 -35.52 -25.87
C ASP A 36 2.82 -35.55 -27.25
N LYS A 37 1.88 -36.46 -27.45
CA LYS A 37 1.09 -36.57 -28.68
C LYS A 37 0.24 -35.30 -28.92
N LEU A 38 -0.47 -34.79 -27.89
CA LEU A 38 -1.30 -33.58 -28.02
C LEU A 38 -0.46 -32.37 -28.41
N MET A 39 0.70 -32.18 -27.78
CA MET A 39 1.60 -31.08 -28.09
C MET A 39 2.22 -31.18 -29.51
N ALA A 40 2.40 -32.39 -30.03
CA ALA A 40 2.98 -32.62 -31.34
C ALA A 40 1.98 -32.51 -32.48
N GLU A 41 0.70 -32.92 -32.28
CA GLU A 41 -0.28 -33.09 -33.35
C GLU A 41 -1.36 -31.95 -33.39
N TYR A 42 -1.50 -31.19 -32.30
CA TYR A 42 -2.51 -30.14 -32.19
C TYR A 42 -1.89 -28.76 -32.04
N PRO A 43 -2.64 -27.67 -32.31
CA PRO A 43 -2.15 -26.32 -32.08
C PRO A 43 -1.69 -26.13 -30.65
N PHE A 44 -0.45 -25.68 -30.49
CA PHE A 44 0.19 -25.50 -29.19
C PHE A 44 0.88 -24.13 -29.12
N VAL A 45 0.74 -23.45 -27.98
CA VAL A 45 1.35 -22.14 -27.72
C VAL A 45 1.82 -22.09 -26.27
N LYS A 46 3.02 -21.52 -26.06
CA LYS A 46 3.54 -21.24 -24.71
C LYS A 46 3.02 -19.89 -24.23
N GLY A 47 2.45 -19.85 -23.05
CA GLY A 47 2.03 -18.62 -22.36
C GLY A 47 2.93 -18.31 -21.18
N ASN A 48 3.09 -17.03 -20.87
CA ASN A 48 3.74 -16.60 -19.62
C ASN A 48 2.77 -16.74 -18.45
N ALA A 49 3.29 -17.28 -17.33
CA ALA A 49 2.53 -17.44 -16.09
C ALA A 49 3.12 -16.63 -14.92
N SER A 50 3.91 -15.58 -15.19
CA SER A 50 4.58 -14.76 -14.17
C SER A 50 4.64 -13.29 -14.58
N GLY A 51 4.95 -12.43 -13.62
CA GLY A 51 5.15 -11.01 -13.84
C GLY A 51 3.98 -10.29 -14.49
N MET A 52 4.26 -9.26 -15.26
CA MET A 52 3.26 -8.40 -15.90
C MET A 52 2.28 -9.16 -16.79
N ALA A 53 2.68 -10.29 -17.36
CA ALA A 53 1.83 -11.12 -18.20
C ALA A 53 0.61 -11.72 -17.46
N VAL A 54 0.66 -11.76 -16.14
CA VAL A 54 -0.43 -12.22 -15.26
C VAL A 54 -0.88 -11.17 -14.25
N GLY A 55 -0.47 -9.93 -14.43
CA GLY A 55 -0.88 -8.81 -13.59
C GLY A 55 -0.11 -8.66 -12.28
N LEU A 56 1.06 -9.28 -12.16
CA LEU A 56 1.97 -9.17 -11.03
C LEU A 56 3.15 -8.24 -11.38
N PRO A 57 3.91 -7.74 -10.40
CA PRO A 57 5.15 -7.03 -10.64
C PRO A 57 6.13 -7.86 -11.48
N GLU A 58 7.00 -7.16 -12.24
CA GLU A 58 8.04 -7.82 -13.05
C GLU A 58 8.92 -8.69 -12.17
N GLY A 59 9.25 -9.89 -12.68
CA GLY A 59 10.06 -10.87 -11.94
C GLY A 59 9.34 -11.67 -10.86
N GLN A 60 8.10 -11.33 -10.52
CA GLN A 60 7.34 -12.08 -9.54
C GLN A 60 6.74 -13.34 -10.17
N MET A 61 6.96 -14.49 -9.51
CA MET A 61 6.39 -15.77 -9.91
C MET A 61 4.86 -15.75 -9.78
N GLY A 62 4.16 -16.29 -10.80
CA GLY A 62 2.72 -16.45 -10.76
C GLY A 62 2.24 -17.46 -9.72
N ASN A 63 0.94 -17.48 -9.51
CA ASN A 63 0.27 -18.43 -8.63
C ASN A 63 -1.10 -18.84 -9.21
N SER A 64 -1.72 -19.82 -8.59
CA SER A 64 -3.01 -20.37 -9.04
C SER A 64 -4.11 -19.31 -9.10
N GLU A 65 -4.19 -18.42 -8.11
CA GLU A 65 -5.23 -17.39 -8.03
C GLU A 65 -5.19 -16.44 -9.23
N VAL A 66 -4.05 -15.82 -9.50
CA VAL A 66 -3.91 -14.88 -10.62
C VAL A 66 -4.07 -15.58 -11.97
N GLY A 67 -3.58 -16.82 -12.11
CA GLY A 67 -3.72 -17.61 -13.32
C GLY A 67 -5.19 -17.90 -13.65
N HIS A 68 -5.95 -18.42 -12.71
CA HIS A 68 -7.37 -18.72 -12.87
C HIS A 68 -8.19 -17.44 -13.09
N LEU A 69 -7.86 -16.36 -12.38
CA LEU A 69 -8.53 -15.07 -12.54
C LEU A 69 -8.37 -14.54 -13.99
N ASN A 70 -7.15 -14.56 -14.53
CA ASN A 70 -6.87 -14.11 -15.90
C ASN A 70 -7.56 -14.98 -16.95
N MET A 71 -7.51 -16.31 -16.79
CA MET A 71 -8.22 -17.24 -17.68
C MET A 71 -9.73 -17.04 -17.65
N GLY A 72 -10.31 -16.86 -16.45
CA GLY A 72 -11.76 -16.63 -16.30
C GLY A 72 -12.20 -15.28 -16.85
N ALA A 73 -11.37 -14.25 -16.73
CA ALA A 73 -11.65 -12.91 -17.25
C ALA A 73 -11.38 -12.76 -18.76
N GLY A 74 -10.58 -13.67 -19.36
CA GLY A 74 -10.13 -13.57 -20.74
C GLY A 74 -9.22 -12.37 -21.03
N ARG A 75 -8.62 -11.78 -19.99
CA ARG A 75 -7.69 -10.65 -20.06
C ARG A 75 -6.79 -10.61 -18.84
N ILE A 76 -5.72 -9.82 -18.91
CA ILE A 76 -4.85 -9.59 -17.75
C ILE A 76 -5.62 -8.76 -16.71
N ILE A 77 -5.66 -9.27 -15.48
CA ILE A 77 -6.18 -8.57 -14.30
C ILE A 77 -4.97 -8.17 -13.45
N TYR A 78 -4.65 -6.89 -13.45
CA TYR A 78 -3.56 -6.38 -12.63
C TYR A 78 -3.93 -6.44 -11.14
N GLN A 79 -3.03 -6.98 -10.32
CA GLN A 79 -3.12 -6.90 -8.86
C GLN A 79 -2.95 -5.45 -8.40
N GLU A 80 -3.48 -5.08 -7.23
CA GLU A 80 -3.56 -3.68 -6.80
C GLU A 80 -2.20 -2.96 -6.83
N LEU A 81 -1.12 -3.60 -6.35
CA LEU A 81 0.23 -3.04 -6.44
C LEU A 81 0.59 -2.67 -7.90
N THR A 82 0.45 -3.62 -8.81
CA THR A 82 0.80 -3.45 -10.22
C THR A 82 -0.12 -2.45 -10.92
N LYS A 83 -1.42 -2.49 -10.60
CA LYS A 83 -2.44 -1.59 -11.15
C LYS A 83 -2.13 -0.13 -10.81
N ILE A 84 -1.82 0.17 -9.53
CA ILE A 84 -1.51 1.53 -9.09
C ILE A 84 -0.18 1.99 -9.69
N THR A 85 0.85 1.13 -9.65
CA THR A 85 2.16 1.45 -10.25
C THR A 85 2.01 1.80 -11.73
N LYS A 86 1.27 0.95 -12.48
CA LYS A 86 1.00 1.19 -13.89
C LYS A 86 0.20 2.48 -14.13
N ALA A 87 -0.80 2.76 -13.32
CA ALA A 87 -1.57 4.00 -13.44
C ALA A 87 -0.71 5.25 -13.21
N ILE A 88 0.30 5.18 -12.33
CA ILE A 88 1.28 6.27 -12.14
C ILE A 88 2.15 6.43 -13.39
N GLU A 89 2.64 5.32 -13.95
CA GLU A 89 3.48 5.31 -15.16
C GLU A 89 2.74 5.81 -16.39
N ASP A 90 1.50 5.37 -16.59
CA ASP A 90 0.63 5.75 -17.72
C ASP A 90 0.07 7.19 -17.56
N GLY A 91 0.04 7.73 -16.35
CA GLY A 91 -0.49 9.05 -16.04
C GLY A 91 -1.94 9.08 -15.56
N ASP A 92 -2.69 8.01 -15.68
CA ASP A 92 -4.11 7.90 -15.28
C ASP A 92 -4.32 8.15 -13.77
N PHE A 93 -3.32 7.83 -12.95
CA PHE A 93 -3.32 8.11 -11.51
C PHE A 93 -3.56 9.59 -11.21
N PHE A 94 -3.00 10.49 -12.01
CA PHE A 94 -3.10 11.93 -11.83
C PHE A 94 -4.44 12.52 -12.26
N GLU A 95 -5.30 11.69 -12.86
CA GLU A 95 -6.68 12.04 -13.26
C GLU A 95 -7.73 11.40 -12.35
N ASN A 96 -7.32 10.67 -11.32
CA ASN A 96 -8.24 10.04 -10.38
C ASN A 96 -9.07 11.08 -9.63
N GLN A 97 -10.38 11.04 -9.81
CA GLN A 97 -11.32 12.07 -9.32
C GLN A 97 -11.35 12.16 -7.78
N ALA A 98 -11.19 11.05 -7.08
CA ALA A 98 -11.17 11.05 -5.61
C ALA A 98 -9.90 11.72 -5.07
N LEU A 99 -8.74 11.42 -5.66
CA LEU A 99 -7.48 12.04 -5.28
C LEU A 99 -7.45 13.53 -5.64
N LEU A 100 -7.98 13.89 -6.81
CA LEU A 100 -8.14 15.29 -7.22
C LEU A 100 -9.08 16.06 -6.30
N ALA A 101 -10.18 15.44 -5.83
CA ALA A 101 -11.10 16.06 -4.88
C ALA A 101 -10.42 16.37 -3.53
N ALA A 102 -9.55 15.47 -3.04
CA ALA A 102 -8.77 15.70 -1.82
C ALA A 102 -7.81 16.90 -1.97
N CYS A 103 -7.07 16.95 -3.07
CA CYS A 103 -6.18 18.06 -3.36
C CYS A 103 -6.94 19.38 -3.53
N LYS A 104 -8.07 19.34 -4.26
CA LYS A 104 -8.93 20.51 -4.48
C LYS A 104 -9.45 21.06 -3.16
N ASN A 105 -9.98 20.19 -2.29
CA ASN A 105 -10.46 20.63 -0.98
C ASN A 105 -9.36 21.33 -0.17
N ALA A 106 -8.20 20.70 -0.05
CA ALA A 106 -7.08 21.26 0.72
C ALA A 106 -6.66 22.64 0.17
N LYS A 107 -6.57 22.78 -1.16
CA LYS A 107 -6.19 24.03 -1.81
C LYS A 107 -7.22 25.13 -1.66
N GLU A 108 -8.49 24.86 -2.00
CA GLU A 108 -9.57 25.86 -2.01
C GLU A 108 -9.91 26.37 -0.62
N ASN A 109 -9.85 25.50 0.39
CA ASN A 109 -10.17 25.85 1.78
C ASN A 109 -8.93 26.25 2.60
N ASN A 110 -7.73 26.22 2.00
CA ASN A 110 -6.45 26.48 2.66
C ASN A 110 -6.23 25.57 3.90
N THR A 111 -6.75 24.33 3.82
CA THR A 111 -6.58 23.26 4.81
C THR A 111 -5.42 22.36 4.43
N ALA A 112 -5.13 21.33 5.23
CA ALA A 112 -4.04 20.42 4.96
C ALA A 112 -4.50 19.18 4.18
N LEU A 113 -3.56 18.63 3.40
CA LEU A 113 -3.64 17.29 2.85
C LEU A 113 -2.71 16.38 3.64
N HIS A 114 -3.27 15.43 4.37
CA HIS A 114 -2.55 14.42 5.11
C HIS A 114 -2.48 13.11 4.32
N MET A 115 -1.29 12.54 4.23
CA MET A 115 -1.05 11.23 3.63
C MET A 115 -0.56 10.30 4.73
N MET A 116 -1.20 9.15 4.91
CA MET A 116 -0.78 8.18 5.93
C MET A 116 -0.71 6.77 5.35
N GLY A 117 0.20 5.96 5.86
CA GLY A 117 0.34 4.58 5.42
C GLY A 117 1.73 4.00 5.67
N LEU A 118 1.91 2.75 5.29
CA LEU A 118 3.13 2.00 5.49
C LEU A 118 4.21 2.45 4.49
N VAL A 119 5.34 2.92 5.00
CA VAL A 119 6.45 3.43 4.21
C VAL A 119 7.50 2.34 4.06
N SER A 120 7.38 1.54 3.01
CA SER A 120 8.33 0.50 2.62
C SER A 120 8.16 0.13 1.15
N ASP A 121 9.05 -0.69 0.62
CA ASP A 121 8.99 -1.30 -0.71
C ASP A 121 8.50 -2.75 -0.68
N GLY A 122 8.07 -3.25 0.48
CA GLY A 122 7.64 -4.63 0.67
C GLY A 122 6.47 -5.08 -0.22
N GLY A 123 5.66 -4.14 -0.70
CA GLY A 123 4.61 -4.40 -1.69
C GLY A 123 3.44 -5.27 -1.20
N VAL A 124 3.29 -5.45 0.13
CA VAL A 124 2.20 -6.26 0.72
C VAL A 124 0.99 -5.40 1.08
N HIS A 125 1.21 -4.23 1.65
CA HIS A 125 0.17 -3.29 2.07
C HIS A 125 0.19 -1.98 1.30
N SER A 126 1.39 -1.55 0.92
CA SER A 126 1.68 -0.28 0.25
C SER A 126 2.98 -0.41 -0.55
N HIS A 127 3.36 0.65 -1.24
CA HIS A 127 4.66 0.74 -1.89
C HIS A 127 5.13 2.21 -1.95
N ASN A 128 6.41 2.46 -1.69
CA ASN A 128 6.99 3.82 -1.70
C ASN A 128 6.75 4.59 -2.99
N GLY A 129 6.75 3.91 -4.14
CA GLY A 129 6.42 4.53 -5.43
C GLY A 129 5.05 5.20 -5.45
N HIS A 130 4.08 4.68 -4.67
CA HIS A 130 2.72 5.21 -4.66
C HIS A 130 2.62 6.52 -3.87
N ILE A 131 3.30 6.63 -2.72
CA ILE A 131 3.34 7.92 -2.00
C ILE A 131 4.11 8.97 -2.78
N TYR A 132 5.15 8.59 -3.52
CA TYR A 132 5.84 9.52 -4.43
C TYR A 132 4.89 10.05 -5.51
N GLY A 133 4.04 9.19 -6.08
CA GLY A 133 2.97 9.58 -7.00
C GLY A 133 1.97 10.57 -6.38
N LEU A 134 1.58 10.34 -5.12
CA LEU A 134 0.69 11.25 -4.38
C LEU A 134 1.33 12.63 -4.13
N LEU A 135 2.60 12.66 -3.76
CA LEU A 135 3.35 13.91 -3.59
C LEU A 135 3.44 14.69 -4.90
N GLU A 136 3.74 14.00 -5.99
CA GLU A 136 3.75 14.60 -7.33
C GLU A 136 2.37 15.14 -7.72
N LEU A 137 1.28 14.40 -7.43
CA LEU A 137 -0.09 14.87 -7.63
C LEU A 137 -0.36 16.14 -6.83
N ALA A 138 -0.04 16.16 -5.54
CA ALA A 138 -0.23 17.33 -4.68
C ALA A 138 0.52 18.55 -5.23
N LYS A 139 1.76 18.34 -5.71
CA LYS A 139 2.57 19.39 -6.36
C LYS A 139 1.92 19.92 -7.64
N ARG A 140 1.45 19.03 -8.52
CA ARG A 140 0.77 19.41 -9.76
C ARG A 140 -0.52 20.19 -9.49
N GLN A 141 -1.24 19.84 -8.44
CA GLN A 141 -2.46 20.54 -8.02
C GLN A 141 -2.18 21.85 -7.27
N GLY A 142 -0.92 22.11 -6.87
CA GLY A 142 -0.52 23.31 -6.14
C GLY A 142 -1.03 23.32 -4.69
N VAL A 143 -1.04 22.16 -4.03
CA VAL A 143 -1.32 22.04 -2.60
C VAL A 143 -0.04 22.37 -1.85
N GLU A 144 -0.10 23.36 -0.94
CA GLU A 144 1.08 23.81 -0.18
C GLU A 144 1.25 23.07 1.15
N LYS A 145 0.15 22.76 1.83
CA LYS A 145 0.14 22.11 3.15
C LYS A 145 -0.04 20.60 2.99
N VAL A 146 1.06 19.89 2.78
CA VAL A 146 1.08 18.43 2.59
C VAL A 146 1.90 17.81 3.71
N TYR A 147 1.29 16.90 4.47
CA TYR A 147 1.94 16.25 5.60
C TYR A 147 1.85 14.73 5.48
N VAL A 148 2.93 14.05 5.82
CA VAL A 148 3.00 12.60 5.79
C VAL A 148 3.14 12.03 7.19
N HIS A 149 2.31 11.03 7.47
CA HIS A 149 2.35 10.22 8.67
C HIS A 149 2.89 8.84 8.29
N CYS A 150 4.16 8.60 8.62
CA CYS A 150 4.87 7.39 8.22
C CYS A 150 4.56 6.24 9.17
N PHE A 151 4.04 5.12 8.66
CA PHE A 151 3.99 3.87 9.41
C PHE A 151 5.17 3.00 8.99
N LEU A 152 5.91 2.45 9.98
CA LEU A 152 7.10 1.64 9.73
C LEU A 152 6.76 0.16 9.72
N ASP A 153 7.46 -0.60 8.88
CA ASP A 153 7.15 -1.98 8.56
C ASP A 153 7.82 -2.99 9.53
N GLY A 154 9.00 -3.46 9.22
CA GLY A 154 9.74 -4.44 10.01
C GLY A 154 9.19 -5.87 9.99
N ARG A 155 8.17 -6.16 9.16
CA ARG A 155 7.60 -7.51 8.95
C ARG A 155 7.71 -7.98 7.51
N ASP A 156 7.36 -7.11 6.57
CA ASP A 156 7.41 -7.39 5.14
C ASP A 156 8.77 -6.94 4.55
N THR A 157 9.52 -6.17 5.34
CA THR A 157 10.90 -5.73 5.09
C THR A 157 11.77 -5.97 6.34
N PRO A 158 13.12 -5.87 6.23
CA PRO A 158 14.00 -6.06 7.38
C PRO A 158 13.65 -5.17 8.57
N PRO A 159 13.81 -5.66 9.83
CA PRO A 159 13.27 -4.99 11.02
C PRO A 159 13.82 -3.60 11.35
N ALA A 160 14.92 -3.19 10.73
CA ALA A 160 15.57 -1.89 10.96
C ALA A 160 15.89 -1.16 9.65
N SER A 161 14.99 -1.27 8.67
CA SER A 161 15.10 -0.62 7.35
C SER A 161 14.24 0.65 7.22
N GLY A 162 13.32 0.87 8.16
CA GLY A 162 12.37 1.98 8.10
C GLY A 162 13.02 3.35 8.08
N LYS A 163 14.16 3.52 8.74
CA LYS A 163 14.92 4.76 8.69
C LYS A 163 15.35 5.11 7.27
N ASP A 164 15.91 4.15 6.54
CA ASP A 164 16.38 4.37 5.16
C ASP A 164 15.21 4.71 4.23
N TYR A 165 14.04 4.07 4.42
CA TYR A 165 12.83 4.40 3.65
C TYR A 165 12.31 5.80 3.94
N VAL A 166 12.37 6.25 5.19
CA VAL A 166 11.96 7.61 5.55
C VAL A 166 12.96 8.64 5.03
N GLU A 167 14.27 8.38 5.10
CA GLU A 167 15.30 9.23 4.49
C GLU A 167 15.08 9.38 2.96
N ALA A 168 14.78 8.28 2.27
CA ALA A 168 14.46 8.30 0.85
C ALA A 168 13.18 9.10 0.55
N LEU A 169 12.16 8.99 1.41
CA LEU A 169 10.92 9.76 1.29
C LEU A 169 11.18 11.27 1.48
N GLU A 170 11.93 11.67 2.52
CA GLU A 170 12.28 13.07 2.76
C GLU A 170 13.12 13.66 1.59
N ALA A 171 14.05 12.86 1.05
CA ALA A 171 14.80 13.25 -0.14
C ALA A 171 13.88 13.47 -1.35
N LYS A 172 12.89 12.59 -1.54
CA LYS A 172 11.90 12.71 -2.62
C LYS A 172 10.96 13.89 -2.44
N MET A 173 10.52 14.19 -1.22
CA MET A 173 9.76 15.41 -0.90
C MET A 173 10.55 16.67 -1.25
N LYS A 174 11.83 16.69 -0.94
CA LYS A 174 12.73 17.80 -1.28
C LYS A 174 12.91 17.94 -2.79
N GLU A 175 13.05 16.84 -3.52
CA GLU A 175 13.17 16.84 -4.99
C GLU A 175 11.89 17.38 -5.64
N ILE A 176 10.72 16.93 -5.22
CA ILE A 176 9.42 17.38 -5.73
C ILE A 176 9.10 18.82 -5.27
N GLY A 177 9.59 19.20 -4.11
CA GLY A 177 9.38 20.51 -3.49
C GLY A 177 8.02 20.67 -2.84
N VAL A 178 7.49 19.58 -2.23
CA VAL A 178 6.28 19.57 -1.43
C VAL A 178 6.29 18.40 -0.44
N GLY A 179 5.64 18.59 0.69
CA GLY A 179 5.47 17.57 1.73
C GLY A 179 6.47 17.69 2.88
N GLU A 180 6.04 17.26 4.05
CA GLU A 180 6.83 17.20 5.26
C GLU A 180 6.35 16.04 6.13
N VAL A 181 7.27 15.32 6.79
CA VAL A 181 6.91 14.26 7.74
C VAL A 181 6.41 14.91 9.03
N ALA A 182 5.19 14.56 9.44
CA ALA A 182 4.57 15.10 10.66
C ALA A 182 4.57 14.10 11.83
N SER A 183 4.52 12.81 11.55
CA SER A 183 4.59 11.77 12.57
C SER A 183 5.15 10.46 12.04
N VAL A 184 5.68 9.64 12.93
CA VAL A 184 6.15 8.28 12.63
C VAL A 184 5.57 7.32 13.67
N SER A 185 5.18 6.12 13.25
CA SER A 185 4.67 5.08 14.15
C SER A 185 4.96 3.70 13.60
N GLY A 186 5.37 2.77 14.42
CA GLY A 186 5.44 1.37 14.03
C GLY A 186 4.06 0.80 13.70
N ARG A 187 4.00 -0.14 12.77
CA ARG A 187 2.75 -0.79 12.33
C ARG A 187 2.02 -1.52 13.45
N TYR A 188 2.70 -1.88 14.52
CA TYR A 188 2.13 -2.47 15.72
C TYR A 188 1.03 -1.59 16.34
N TYR A 189 1.17 -0.27 16.24
CA TYR A 189 0.22 0.72 16.75
C TYR A 189 -0.74 1.20 15.67
N ALA A 190 -0.22 1.65 14.55
CA ALA A 190 -1.01 2.33 13.52
C ALA A 190 -1.74 1.39 12.56
N MET A 191 -1.40 0.10 12.55
CA MET A 191 -1.95 -0.89 11.64
C MET A 191 -2.41 -2.15 12.38
N ASP A 192 -3.02 -1.99 13.55
CA ASP A 192 -3.67 -3.09 14.26
C ASP A 192 -4.88 -3.60 13.46
N ARG A 193 -5.23 -4.87 13.64
CA ARG A 193 -6.43 -5.51 13.07
C ARG A 193 -7.09 -6.51 14.03
N ASP A 194 -6.67 -6.46 15.29
CA ASP A 194 -7.08 -7.41 16.32
C ASP A 194 -7.92 -6.72 17.41
N ASN A 195 -8.44 -5.51 17.10
CA ASN A 195 -9.22 -4.64 18.00
C ASN A 195 -8.47 -4.28 19.29
N ARG A 196 -7.16 -4.13 19.20
CA ARG A 196 -6.32 -3.66 20.29
C ARG A 196 -6.35 -2.12 20.30
N TRP A 197 -7.47 -1.60 20.76
CA TRP A 197 -7.74 -0.16 20.77
C TRP A 197 -6.74 0.63 21.60
N ASP A 198 -6.12 0.02 22.60
CA ASP A 198 -5.00 0.57 23.38
C ASP A 198 -3.79 0.94 22.51
N ARG A 199 -3.55 0.23 21.42
CA ARG A 199 -2.49 0.52 20.44
C ARG A 199 -2.93 1.60 19.46
N VAL A 200 -4.14 1.45 18.92
CA VAL A 200 -4.70 2.39 17.92
C VAL A 200 -4.85 3.78 18.52
N GLU A 201 -5.26 3.89 19.78
CA GLU A 201 -5.36 5.15 20.51
C GLU A 201 -4.05 5.92 20.54
N ARG A 202 -2.93 5.26 20.79
CA ARG A 202 -1.62 5.90 20.80
C ARG A 202 -1.24 6.48 19.45
N ALA A 203 -1.50 5.75 18.36
CA ALA A 203 -1.29 6.25 17.01
C ALA A 203 -2.25 7.41 16.68
N TYR A 204 -3.53 7.29 17.02
CA TYR A 204 -4.53 8.34 16.83
C TYR A 204 -4.13 9.63 17.58
N ASN A 205 -3.71 9.52 18.83
CA ASN A 205 -3.30 10.68 19.63
C ASN A 205 -2.10 11.40 19.00
N ALA A 206 -1.14 10.68 18.42
CA ALA A 206 -0.05 11.30 17.68
C ALA A 206 -0.54 12.04 16.43
N LEU A 207 -1.51 11.46 15.70
CA LEU A 207 -2.07 12.05 14.48
C LEU A 207 -2.92 13.29 14.74
N VAL A 208 -3.73 13.28 15.79
CA VAL A 208 -4.79 14.28 16.03
C VAL A 208 -4.43 15.24 17.14
N LYS A 209 -3.94 14.73 18.28
CA LYS A 209 -3.65 15.55 19.46
C LYS A 209 -2.20 16.04 19.52
N GLY A 210 -1.32 15.49 18.67
CA GLY A 210 0.12 15.78 18.75
C GLY A 210 0.77 15.21 20.01
N GLU A 211 0.19 14.13 20.55
CA GLU A 211 0.66 13.44 21.75
C GLU A 211 1.45 12.19 21.37
N GLY A 212 2.68 12.08 21.86
CA GLY A 212 3.57 10.96 21.58
C GLY A 212 4.99 11.29 21.94
N VAL A 213 5.92 10.43 21.54
CA VAL A 213 7.36 10.73 21.66
C VAL A 213 7.68 11.93 20.78
N GLN A 214 8.32 12.95 21.31
CA GLN A 214 8.72 14.12 20.51
C GLN A 214 10.08 13.91 19.89
N ALA A 215 10.21 14.24 18.61
CA ALA A 215 11.46 14.19 17.87
C ALA A 215 11.61 15.42 16.97
N GLU A 216 12.83 15.96 16.86
CA GLU A 216 13.14 17.12 16.01
C GLU A 216 13.19 16.74 14.51
N SER A 217 13.42 15.47 14.20
CA SER A 217 13.34 14.91 12.86
C SER A 217 12.90 13.45 12.89
N ALA A 218 12.27 12.98 11.84
CA ALA A 218 11.79 11.61 11.73
C ALA A 218 12.94 10.61 11.85
N THR A 219 14.03 10.83 11.13
CA THR A 219 15.20 9.93 11.10
C THR A 219 15.95 9.88 12.43
N ALA A 220 16.07 11.01 13.14
CA ALA A 220 16.65 11.04 14.49
C ALA A 220 15.79 10.30 15.51
N GLY A 221 14.45 10.46 15.44
CA GLY A 221 13.52 9.75 16.31
C GLY A 221 13.53 8.24 16.08
N ILE A 222 13.58 7.80 14.82
CA ILE A 222 13.69 6.38 14.47
C ILE A 222 15.03 5.81 14.98
N GLN A 223 16.14 6.53 14.82
CA GLN A 223 17.43 6.09 15.31
C GLN A 223 17.43 5.94 16.84
N ALA A 224 16.87 6.92 17.56
CA ALA A 224 16.74 6.83 19.02
C ALA A 224 15.89 5.63 19.47
N SER A 225 14.87 5.26 18.69
CA SER A 225 14.09 4.03 18.94
C SER A 225 14.93 2.77 18.74
N TYR A 226 15.76 2.71 17.68
CA TYR A 226 16.67 1.58 17.45
C TYR A 226 17.72 1.45 18.53
N ASP A 227 18.26 2.59 19.00
CA ASP A 227 19.24 2.62 20.11
C ASP A 227 18.63 2.13 21.44
N ALA A 228 17.29 2.15 21.54
CA ALA A 228 16.51 1.59 22.65
C ALA A 228 15.94 0.18 22.36
N ASP A 229 16.53 -0.56 21.39
CA ASP A 229 16.13 -1.91 20.98
C ASP A 229 14.66 -2.02 20.47
N LYS A 230 14.06 -0.91 20.02
CA LYS A 230 12.72 -0.89 19.40
C LYS A 230 12.85 -0.67 17.91
N THR A 231 12.76 -1.76 17.15
CA THR A 231 12.84 -1.75 15.70
C THR A 231 11.51 -1.32 15.05
N ASP A 232 11.48 -1.20 13.74
CA ASP A 232 10.41 -0.60 12.92
C ASP A 232 8.99 -0.92 13.38
N GLU A 233 8.67 -2.20 13.52
CA GLU A 233 7.32 -2.64 13.89
C GLU A 233 6.86 -2.00 15.21
N PHE A 234 7.78 -1.84 16.15
CA PHE A 234 7.50 -1.44 17.54
C PHE A 234 7.90 0.01 17.88
N VAL A 235 8.29 0.81 16.87
CA VAL A 235 8.55 2.24 17.07
C VAL A 235 7.30 2.89 17.65
N GLU A 236 7.44 3.46 18.84
CA GLU A 236 6.32 4.13 19.52
C GLU A 236 5.87 5.34 18.71
N PRO A 237 4.55 5.63 18.68
CA PRO A 237 4.05 6.80 17.97
C PRO A 237 4.78 8.07 18.40
N MET A 238 5.42 8.72 17.43
CA MET A 238 6.18 9.94 17.65
C MET A 238 5.65 11.07 16.78
N VAL A 239 5.76 12.27 17.30
CA VAL A 239 5.36 13.52 16.67
C VAL A 239 6.62 14.31 16.34
N ILE A 240 6.73 14.76 15.09
CA ILE A 240 7.83 15.63 14.70
C ILE A 240 7.51 17.05 15.14
N VAL A 241 8.44 17.65 15.86
CA VAL A 241 8.27 19.00 16.43
C VAL A 241 9.27 19.98 15.84
N LYS A 242 8.81 21.20 15.61
CA LYS A 242 9.63 22.35 15.23
C LYS A 242 9.26 23.51 16.17
N ASP A 243 10.26 24.17 16.70
CA ASP A 243 10.09 25.30 17.63
C ASP A 243 9.16 24.96 18.82
N GLY A 244 9.19 23.68 19.28
CA GLY A 244 8.41 23.19 20.41
C GLY A 244 6.94 22.87 20.11
N ALA A 245 6.52 22.92 18.84
CA ALA A 245 5.18 22.57 18.44
C ALA A 245 5.18 21.44 17.38
N PRO A 246 4.13 20.59 17.32
CA PRO A 246 3.98 19.62 16.25
C PRO A 246 4.01 20.28 14.87
N VAL A 247 4.73 19.67 13.92
CA VAL A 247 4.76 20.11 12.52
C VAL A 247 3.36 20.20 11.95
N ALA A 248 2.54 19.17 12.18
CA ALA A 248 1.11 19.20 11.87
C ALA A 248 0.36 18.13 12.66
N THR A 249 -0.92 18.41 12.88
CA THR A 249 -1.92 17.45 13.36
C THR A 249 -3.14 17.52 12.45
N VAL A 250 -3.88 16.41 12.36
CA VAL A 250 -5.12 16.35 11.55
C VAL A 250 -6.22 17.16 12.24
N LYS A 251 -6.85 18.05 11.50
CA LYS A 251 -7.87 19.02 12.00
C LYS A 251 -9.15 18.99 11.19
N ASP A 252 -10.15 19.65 11.70
CA ASP A 252 -11.41 19.85 10.98
C ASP A 252 -11.18 20.50 9.61
N GLY A 253 -11.85 19.96 8.61
CA GLY A 253 -11.77 20.44 7.23
C GLY A 253 -10.59 19.89 6.42
N ASP A 254 -9.63 19.20 7.06
CA ASP A 254 -8.51 18.59 6.34
C ASP A 254 -8.96 17.41 5.47
N SER A 255 -8.15 17.09 4.49
CA SER A 255 -8.28 15.89 3.66
C SER A 255 -7.24 14.86 4.05
N VAL A 256 -7.63 13.60 4.09
CA VAL A 256 -6.75 12.47 4.42
C VAL A 256 -6.75 11.46 3.28
N ILE A 257 -5.57 11.03 2.85
CA ILE A 257 -5.38 9.90 1.94
C ILE A 257 -4.59 8.82 2.67
N PHE A 258 -5.20 7.64 2.80
CA PHE A 258 -4.53 6.46 3.30
C PHE A 258 -4.01 5.66 2.09
N PHE A 259 -2.69 5.59 1.89
CA PHE A 259 -2.12 5.03 0.66
C PHE A 259 -1.84 3.51 0.71
N ASN A 260 -2.28 2.80 1.74
CA ASN A 260 -2.28 1.35 1.71
C ASN A 260 -3.35 0.86 0.73
N PHE A 261 -2.97 0.03 -0.24
CA PHE A 261 -3.92 -0.61 -1.15
C PHE A 261 -4.55 -1.88 -0.57
N ARG A 262 -4.01 -2.42 0.53
CA ARG A 262 -4.60 -3.53 1.28
C ARG A 262 -5.32 -3.01 2.51
N PRO A 263 -6.66 -3.20 2.62
CA PRO A 263 -7.49 -2.51 3.60
C PRO A 263 -7.51 -3.15 5.00
N ASP A 264 -7.12 -4.42 5.17
CA ASP A 264 -7.32 -5.18 6.40
C ASP A 264 -6.74 -4.49 7.65
N ARG A 265 -5.60 -3.83 7.52
CA ARG A 265 -4.93 -3.11 8.61
C ARG A 265 -5.15 -1.59 8.60
N ALA A 266 -5.85 -1.06 7.60
CA ALA A 266 -6.22 0.34 7.56
C ALA A 266 -7.56 0.63 8.27
N ARG A 267 -8.42 -0.38 8.39
CA ARG A 267 -9.80 -0.23 8.86
C ARG A 267 -9.92 0.35 10.27
N GLU A 268 -9.14 -0.15 11.22
CA GLU A 268 -9.31 0.25 12.63
C GLU A 268 -8.98 1.72 12.84
N ILE A 269 -7.83 2.19 12.35
CA ILE A 269 -7.48 3.59 12.48
C ILE A 269 -8.42 4.49 11.65
N THR A 270 -8.93 4.03 10.52
CA THR A 270 -9.93 4.76 9.73
C THR A 270 -11.24 4.91 10.50
N ARG A 271 -11.70 3.88 11.21
CA ARG A 271 -12.89 3.94 12.04
C ARG A 271 -12.80 5.01 13.13
N THR A 272 -11.60 5.30 13.64
CA THR A 272 -11.41 6.39 14.60
C THR A 272 -11.79 7.76 14.05
N PHE A 273 -11.69 7.95 12.73
CA PHE A 273 -12.08 9.19 12.04
C PHE A 273 -13.52 9.16 11.53
N CYS A 274 -14.01 7.98 11.08
CA CYS A 274 -15.25 7.88 10.31
C CYS A 274 -16.49 7.49 11.15
N ASP A 275 -16.31 6.62 12.16
CA ASP A 275 -17.46 6.09 12.90
C ASP A 275 -18.09 7.17 13.77
N ASP A 276 -19.39 7.41 13.62
CA ASP A 276 -20.13 8.35 14.47
C ASP A 276 -20.20 7.85 15.93
N ASN A 277 -20.46 6.56 16.11
CA ASN A 277 -20.53 5.88 17.39
C ASN A 277 -19.29 5.00 17.60
N PHE A 278 -18.14 5.63 17.77
CA PHE A 278 -16.89 4.91 18.02
C PHE A 278 -16.74 4.61 19.52
N GLU A 279 -16.54 3.33 19.85
CA GLU A 279 -16.50 2.84 21.24
C GLU A 279 -15.11 2.29 21.64
N GLY A 280 -14.10 2.35 20.76
CA GLY A 280 -12.79 1.73 21.00
C GLY A 280 -11.99 2.39 22.12
N PHE A 281 -12.03 3.72 22.19
CA PHE A 281 -11.42 4.55 23.25
C PHE A 281 -12.07 5.94 23.24
N ASP A 282 -11.78 6.75 24.26
CA ASP A 282 -12.24 8.15 24.30
C ASP A 282 -11.36 9.03 23.38
N ARG A 283 -11.85 9.26 22.18
CA ARG A 283 -11.17 10.14 21.19
C ARG A 283 -11.45 11.64 21.42
N GLY A 284 -12.37 11.98 22.35
CA GLY A 284 -12.90 13.33 22.49
C GLY A 284 -13.85 13.70 21.34
N GLU A 285 -13.87 14.97 20.96
CA GLU A 285 -14.62 15.40 19.78
C GLU A 285 -14.00 14.80 18.51
N ARG A 286 -14.86 14.23 17.66
CA ARG A 286 -14.42 13.67 16.39
C ARG A 286 -13.94 14.78 15.45
N VAL A 287 -12.77 14.63 14.90
CA VAL A 287 -12.29 15.49 13.80
C VAL A 287 -13.23 15.33 12.59
N LYS A 288 -13.77 16.45 12.13
CA LYS A 288 -14.68 16.51 10.98
C LYS A 288 -13.87 16.68 9.70
N LEU A 289 -13.36 15.58 9.18
CA LEU A 289 -12.64 15.58 7.92
C LEU A 289 -13.56 16.02 6.78
N SER A 290 -13.02 16.79 5.87
CA SER A 290 -13.72 17.14 4.64
C SER A 290 -13.75 15.95 3.68
N LEU A 291 -12.66 15.20 3.61
CA LEU A 291 -12.53 13.98 2.82
C LEU A 291 -11.59 12.99 3.50
N ILE A 292 -11.95 11.71 3.47
CA ILE A 292 -11.03 10.60 3.73
C ILE A 292 -11.13 9.62 2.57
N HIS A 293 -10.01 9.21 2.02
CA HIS A 293 -9.91 8.23 0.94
C HIS A 293 -8.93 7.14 1.33
N ILE A 294 -9.36 5.89 1.17
CA ILE A 294 -8.53 4.70 1.28
C ILE A 294 -8.37 4.19 -0.14
N SER A 295 -7.14 3.99 -0.59
CA SER A 295 -6.90 3.42 -1.90
C SER A 295 -7.37 1.96 -1.92
N GLU A 296 -8.47 1.70 -2.60
CA GLU A 296 -8.98 0.38 -2.98
C GLU A 296 -8.75 0.14 -4.47
#